data_696e17c51fc33a92cc5e119ca41c13d4
#
_entry.id   696e17c51fc33a92cc5e119ca41c13d4
#
_cell.length_a   1.000
_cell.length_b   1.000
_cell.length_c   1.000
_cell.angle_alpha   90.00
_cell.angle_beta   90.00
_cell.angle_gamma   90.00
#
_symmetry.space_group_name_H-M   'P 1'
#
loop_
_entity.id
_entity.type
_entity.pdbx_description
1 polymer ?
#
loop_
_entity_poly.entity_id
_entity_poly.type
_entity_poly.pdbx_seq_one_letter_code
_entity_poly.pdbx_strand_id
1 'polypeptide(L)'
;MITRRNLLWFIPLLLFLTFPLWRPPLASFLSPRGGYEPSLAKRKLDAHNFNMDKVLISQSERGKKTLTIEAQRAFTGKSVDEFHMEEVDAVIIGTNNDETYITAKKGIFNKQTNILTLIDEVVVMKPKDKTELYTDLLTYNNNTHMAYSPGKTQIIGQGVEIRGRNLHVNTMTESYDLGGRVRCKLTGFSSP
;
A
#
# COMPACT_ATOMS: atom_id res chain seq x y z
N MET A 1 72.31 29.08 -15.32
CA MET A 1 71.83 28.27 -16.47
C MET A 1 70.57 27.53 -16.07
N ILE A 2 69.42 28.01 -16.52
CA ILE A 2 68.12 27.36 -16.27
C ILE A 2 68.00 26.29 -17.33
N THR A 3 68.22 25.04 -16.96
CA THR A 3 68.09 23.88 -17.83
C THR A 3 66.60 23.60 -18.07
N ARG A 4 66.21 23.27 -19.32
CA ARG A 4 64.82 22.97 -19.75
C ARG A 4 64.14 21.93 -18.86
N ARG A 5 64.92 21.09 -18.18
CA ARG A 5 64.42 20.07 -17.24
C ARG A 5 63.86 20.66 -15.94
N ASN A 6 64.37 21.81 -15.49
CA ASN A 6 63.84 22.48 -14.29
C ASN A 6 62.56 23.31 -14.60
N LEU A 7 62.32 23.62 -15.87
CA LEU A 7 61.12 24.37 -16.29
C LEU A 7 59.85 23.51 -16.09
N LEU A 8 59.93 22.21 -16.21
CA LEU A 8 58.81 21.30 -16.00
C LEU A 8 58.34 21.27 -14.55
N TRP A 9 59.23 21.59 -13.60
CA TRP A 9 58.86 21.66 -12.18
C TRP A 9 58.08 22.92 -11.81
N PHE A 10 58.18 23.97 -12.63
CA PHE A 10 57.43 25.20 -12.46
C PHE A 10 55.96 25.05 -12.84
N ILE A 11 55.60 24.08 -13.67
CA ILE A 11 54.21 23.83 -14.08
C ILE A 11 53.31 23.47 -12.88
N PRO A 12 53.63 22.44 -12.05
CA PRO A 12 52.84 22.10 -10.89
C PRO A 12 52.83 23.22 -9.82
N LEU A 13 53.97 23.92 -9.67
CA LEU A 13 54.07 25.02 -8.72
C LEU A 13 53.16 26.20 -9.14
N LEU A 14 53.14 26.53 -10.44
CA LEU A 14 52.29 27.58 -10.98
C LEU A 14 50.81 27.20 -10.90
N LEU A 15 50.51 25.92 -11.14
CA LEU A 15 49.14 25.37 -11.02
C LEU A 15 48.64 25.43 -9.55
N PHE A 16 49.55 25.17 -8.59
CA PHE A 16 49.21 25.27 -7.17
C PHE A 16 49.02 26.73 -6.73
N LEU A 17 49.84 27.65 -7.26
CA LEU A 17 49.75 29.09 -6.95
C LEU A 17 48.47 29.73 -7.54
N THR A 18 48.00 29.25 -8.70
CA THR A 18 46.80 29.73 -9.36
C THR A 18 45.53 28.99 -8.89
N PHE A 19 45.67 27.96 -8.06
CA PHE A 19 44.55 27.15 -7.52
C PHE A 19 43.42 28.00 -6.90
N PRO A 20 43.69 28.98 -6.03
CA PRO A 20 42.63 29.81 -5.44
C PRO A 20 41.83 30.62 -6.45
N LEU A 21 42.41 30.91 -7.65
CA LEU A 21 41.75 31.74 -8.65
C LEU A 21 40.69 30.99 -9.46
N TRP A 22 40.92 29.71 -9.74
CA TRP A 22 39.99 28.91 -10.54
C TRP A 22 39.15 27.90 -9.74
N ARG A 23 39.42 27.77 -8.44
CA ARG A 23 38.61 26.96 -7.51
C ARG A 23 37.15 27.43 -7.48
N PRO A 24 36.79 28.75 -7.38
CA PRO A 24 35.41 29.21 -7.32
C PRO A 24 34.61 28.85 -8.59
N PRO A 25 35.08 29.13 -9.82
CA PRO A 25 34.34 28.80 -11.03
C PRO A 25 34.20 27.29 -11.22
N LEU A 26 35.21 26.49 -10.82
CA LEU A 26 35.13 25.02 -10.91
C LEU A 26 34.13 24.46 -9.90
N ALA A 27 34.12 24.98 -8.67
CA ALA A 27 33.16 24.60 -7.65
C ALA A 27 31.72 24.95 -8.06
N SER A 28 31.50 26.09 -8.70
CA SER A 28 30.17 26.47 -9.20
C SER A 28 29.72 25.63 -10.39
N PHE A 29 30.66 25.15 -11.22
CA PHE A 29 30.36 24.26 -12.34
C PHE A 29 30.06 22.82 -11.87
N LEU A 30 30.75 22.35 -10.84
CA LEU A 30 30.55 21.03 -10.23
C LEU A 30 29.42 20.99 -9.21
N SER A 31 28.90 22.17 -8.81
CA SER A 31 27.71 22.23 -7.95
C SER A 31 26.54 21.59 -8.68
N PRO A 32 25.87 20.60 -8.07
CA PRO A 32 24.70 19.99 -8.68
C PRO A 32 23.67 21.11 -8.95
N ARG A 33 23.28 21.26 -10.22
CA ARG A 33 22.25 22.24 -10.67
C ARG A 33 20.85 21.94 -10.17
N GLY A 34 20.68 20.93 -9.33
CA GLY A 34 19.48 20.71 -8.53
C GLY A 34 19.60 21.52 -7.26
N GLY A 35 18.89 22.63 -7.20
CA GLY A 35 18.95 23.56 -6.07
C GLY A 35 18.76 22.85 -4.74
N TYR A 36 19.86 22.70 -3.99
CA TYR A 36 19.78 22.46 -2.57
C TYR A 36 19.27 23.77 -1.94
N GLU A 37 17.95 23.91 -1.89
CA GLU A 37 17.36 24.98 -1.09
C GLU A 37 17.45 24.56 0.38
N PRO A 38 18.28 25.21 1.20
CA PRO A 38 18.35 24.93 2.63
C PRO A 38 17.05 25.25 3.37
N SER A 39 16.12 25.96 2.72
CA SER A 39 14.75 26.16 3.18
C SER A 39 13.94 24.86 3.16
N LEU A 40 14.25 23.91 2.28
CA LEU A 40 13.62 22.59 2.25
C LEU A 40 14.12 21.68 3.38
N ALA A 41 15.35 21.84 3.84
CA ALA A 41 15.90 21.11 4.97
C ALA A 41 15.31 21.59 6.32
N LYS A 42 14.74 22.79 6.38
CA LYS A 42 14.01 23.33 7.55
C LYS A 42 12.50 23.11 7.50
N ARG A 43 11.93 22.66 6.37
CA ARG A 43 10.63 22.00 6.46
C ARG A 43 10.88 20.77 7.32
N LYS A 44 10.48 20.90 8.60
CA LYS A 44 10.30 19.74 9.48
C LYS A 44 9.82 18.57 8.62
N LEU A 45 10.35 17.40 8.89
CA LEU A 45 9.79 16.11 8.52
C LEU A 45 8.34 15.97 9.09
N ASP A 46 7.55 17.00 8.94
CA ASP A 46 6.14 17.03 9.23
C ASP A 46 5.49 16.27 8.08
N ALA A 47 5.23 15.00 8.36
CA ALA A 47 4.39 14.10 7.61
C ALA A 47 4.60 14.23 6.09
N HIS A 48 5.25 13.27 5.50
CA HIS A 48 5.28 13.10 4.05
C HIS A 48 3.82 12.94 3.57
N ASN A 49 3.13 14.06 3.40
CA ASN A 49 1.80 14.08 2.80
C ASN A 49 1.97 13.83 1.31
N PHE A 50 2.16 12.56 0.96
CA PHE A 50 2.01 12.13 -0.41
C PHE A 50 0.52 12.11 -0.71
N ASN A 51 0.12 12.85 -1.73
CA ASN A 51 -1.17 12.70 -2.37
C ASN A 51 -0.91 12.09 -3.74
N MET A 52 -1.46 10.92 -3.99
CA MET A 52 -1.25 10.16 -5.21
C MET A 52 -2.60 9.85 -5.84
N ASP A 53 -2.69 10.07 -7.15
CA ASP A 53 -3.83 9.64 -7.95
C ASP A 53 -3.50 8.30 -8.62
N LYS A 54 -4.46 7.39 -8.65
CA LYS A 54 -4.36 6.04 -9.23
C LYS A 54 -3.19 5.24 -8.68
N VAL A 55 -3.35 4.76 -7.46
CA VAL A 55 -2.33 4.00 -6.75
C VAL A 55 -2.58 2.51 -6.92
N LEU A 56 -1.51 1.78 -7.21
CA LEU A 56 -1.48 0.32 -7.23
C LEU A 56 -0.48 -0.18 -6.19
N ILE A 57 -0.97 -0.88 -5.18
CA ILE A 57 -0.15 -1.55 -4.17
C ILE A 57 -0.22 -3.05 -4.44
N SER A 58 0.92 -3.67 -4.68
CA SER A 58 1.00 -5.14 -4.84
C SER A 58 1.87 -5.73 -3.76
N GLN A 59 1.37 -6.75 -3.10
CA GLN A 59 2.12 -7.55 -2.13
C GLN A 59 2.38 -8.95 -2.69
N SER A 60 3.59 -9.43 -2.49
CA SER A 60 3.99 -10.76 -2.94
C SER A 60 4.67 -11.51 -1.80
N GLU A 61 4.33 -12.77 -1.63
CA GLU A 61 4.96 -13.67 -0.70
C GLU A 61 5.57 -14.84 -1.48
N ARG A 62 6.87 -15.13 -1.25
CA ARG A 62 7.62 -16.18 -1.96
C ARG A 62 7.51 -16.11 -3.48
N GLY A 63 7.50 -14.89 -4.03
CA GLY A 63 7.42 -14.65 -5.48
C GLY A 63 6.02 -14.79 -6.09
N LYS A 64 4.99 -15.09 -5.30
CA LYS A 64 3.59 -15.09 -5.74
C LYS A 64 2.86 -13.86 -5.20
N LYS A 65 2.07 -13.22 -6.04
CA LYS A 65 1.20 -12.12 -5.59
C LYS A 65 0.14 -12.70 -4.66
N THR A 66 -0.04 -12.05 -3.51
CA THR A 66 -1.06 -12.44 -2.51
C THR A 66 -2.15 -11.40 -2.36
N LEU A 67 -1.80 -10.13 -2.60
CA LEU A 67 -2.72 -9.01 -2.47
C LEU A 67 -2.40 -7.95 -3.50
N THR A 68 -3.41 -7.43 -4.16
CA THR A 68 -3.33 -6.24 -5.02
C THR A 68 -4.40 -5.27 -4.57
N ILE A 69 -4.05 -4.00 -4.37
CA ILE A 69 -4.97 -2.93 -3.99
C ILE A 69 -4.84 -1.83 -5.02
N GLU A 70 -5.93 -1.46 -5.63
CA GLU A 70 -6.06 -0.29 -6.50
C GLU A 70 -6.90 0.76 -5.78
N ALA A 71 -6.52 2.03 -5.89
CA ALA A 71 -7.27 3.13 -5.33
C ALA A 71 -7.24 4.33 -6.26
N GLN A 72 -8.34 5.06 -6.34
CA GLN A 72 -8.38 6.28 -7.16
C GLN A 72 -7.50 7.38 -6.58
N ARG A 73 -7.46 7.47 -5.25
CA ARG A 73 -6.58 8.39 -4.50
C ARG A 73 -6.00 7.71 -3.28
N ALA A 74 -4.76 8.03 -2.98
CA ALA A 74 -4.13 7.63 -1.73
C ALA A 74 -3.31 8.77 -1.14
N PHE A 75 -3.31 8.89 0.16
CA PHE A 75 -2.54 9.86 0.91
C PHE A 75 -1.96 9.22 2.16
N THR A 76 -0.84 9.75 2.60
CA THR A 76 -0.18 9.25 3.80
C THR A 76 -1.03 9.59 5.03
N GLY A 77 -1.22 8.63 5.91
CA GLY A 77 -1.91 8.80 7.17
C GLY A 77 -1.05 9.45 8.26
N LYS A 78 -1.31 9.06 9.49
CA LYS A 78 -0.58 9.59 10.66
C LYS A 78 0.88 9.13 10.73
N SER A 79 1.21 8.03 10.07
CA SER A 79 2.57 7.51 9.95
C SER A 79 2.95 7.31 8.49
N VAL A 80 4.26 7.23 8.20
CA VAL A 80 4.81 6.99 6.86
C VAL A 80 4.37 5.62 6.29
N ASP A 81 4.05 4.68 7.18
CA ASP A 81 3.66 3.32 6.81
C ASP A 81 2.14 3.15 6.67
N GLU A 82 1.35 4.22 6.90
CA GLU A 82 -0.10 4.21 6.84
C GLU A 82 -0.59 4.97 5.61
N PHE A 83 -1.34 4.28 4.76
CA PHE A 83 -1.92 4.83 3.53
C PHE A 83 -3.43 4.85 3.66
N HIS A 84 -4.01 6.05 3.58
CA HIS A 84 -5.44 6.23 3.44
C HIS A 84 -5.78 6.24 1.96
N MET A 85 -6.85 5.57 1.59
CA MET A 85 -7.24 5.35 0.20
C MET A 85 -8.73 5.66 0.03
N GLU A 86 -9.08 6.16 -1.15
CA GLU A 86 -10.46 6.41 -1.56
C GLU A 86 -10.77 5.61 -2.82
N GLU A 87 -11.99 5.09 -2.92
CA GLU A 87 -12.47 4.21 -3.98
C GLU A 87 -11.49 3.05 -4.18
N VAL A 88 -11.61 2.06 -3.31
CA VAL A 88 -10.66 0.96 -3.19
C VAL A 88 -11.21 -0.28 -3.86
N ASP A 89 -10.41 -0.85 -4.75
CA ASP A 89 -10.59 -2.17 -5.33
C ASP A 89 -9.41 -3.05 -4.91
N ALA A 90 -9.68 -4.14 -4.20
CA ALA A 90 -8.64 -5.07 -3.76
C ALA A 90 -8.91 -6.48 -4.27
N VAL A 91 -7.85 -7.18 -4.62
CA VAL A 91 -7.90 -8.58 -5.03
C VAL A 91 -6.98 -9.38 -4.13
N ILE A 92 -7.54 -10.32 -3.40
CA ILE A 92 -6.80 -11.29 -2.60
C ILE A 92 -6.68 -12.59 -3.40
N ILE A 93 -5.48 -13.11 -3.52
CA ILE A 93 -5.21 -14.38 -4.21
C ILE A 93 -4.96 -15.46 -3.15
N GLY A 94 -5.87 -16.41 -3.07
CA GLY A 94 -5.77 -17.53 -2.15
C GLY A 94 -4.74 -18.58 -2.59
N THR A 95 -4.52 -19.59 -1.75
CA THR A 95 -3.52 -20.64 -1.96
C THR A 95 -3.74 -21.43 -3.27
N ASN A 96 -4.99 -21.58 -3.68
CA ASN A 96 -5.39 -22.30 -4.91
C ASN A 96 -5.50 -21.40 -6.14
N ASN A 97 -4.93 -20.19 -6.11
CA ASN A 97 -5.14 -19.15 -7.11
C ASN A 97 -6.61 -18.68 -7.22
N ASP A 98 -7.40 -18.88 -6.19
CA ASP A 98 -8.77 -18.38 -6.13
C ASP A 98 -8.74 -16.88 -5.81
N GLU A 99 -9.39 -16.10 -6.64
CA GLU A 99 -9.44 -14.65 -6.49
C GLU A 99 -10.66 -14.24 -5.69
N THR A 100 -10.43 -13.37 -4.72
CA THR A 100 -11.48 -12.70 -3.94
C THR A 100 -11.40 -11.21 -4.25
N TYR A 101 -12.44 -10.65 -4.81
CA TYR A 101 -12.56 -9.25 -5.14
C TYR A 101 -13.22 -8.50 -3.98
N ILE A 102 -12.68 -7.35 -3.63
CA ILE A 102 -13.20 -6.52 -2.54
C ILE A 102 -13.26 -5.09 -3.01
N THR A 103 -14.41 -4.45 -2.85
CA THR A 103 -14.61 -3.04 -3.13
C THR A 103 -15.01 -2.29 -1.87
N ALA A 104 -14.58 -1.04 -1.72
CA ALA A 104 -14.97 -0.18 -0.60
C ALA A 104 -14.79 1.30 -0.95
N LYS A 105 -15.55 2.19 -0.31
CA LYS A 105 -15.36 3.65 -0.51
C LYS A 105 -14.06 4.17 0.06
N LYS A 106 -13.58 3.58 1.17
CA LYS A 106 -12.36 4.00 1.84
C LYS A 106 -11.55 2.80 2.28
N GLY A 107 -10.24 2.96 2.31
CA GLY A 107 -9.31 1.97 2.81
C GLY A 107 -8.20 2.60 3.63
N ILE A 108 -7.70 1.86 4.60
CA ILE A 108 -6.48 2.19 5.34
C ILE A 108 -5.59 0.97 5.28
N PHE A 109 -4.43 1.12 4.65
CA PHE A 109 -3.42 0.06 4.58
C PHE A 109 -2.21 0.44 5.42
N ASN A 110 -1.83 -0.43 6.34
CA ASN A 110 -0.62 -0.29 7.12
C ASN A 110 0.43 -1.29 6.60
N LYS A 111 1.49 -0.75 6.00
CA LYS A 111 2.57 -1.54 5.40
C LYS A 111 3.38 -2.34 6.42
N GLN A 112 3.54 -1.82 7.64
CA GLN A 112 4.35 -2.47 8.67
C GLN A 112 3.65 -3.69 9.25
N THR A 113 2.33 -3.59 9.46
CA THR A 113 1.52 -4.68 10.03
C THR A 113 0.87 -5.56 8.98
N ASN A 114 0.89 -5.15 7.71
CA ASN A 114 0.19 -5.78 6.58
C ASN A 114 -1.33 -5.91 6.82
N ILE A 115 -1.91 -4.92 7.49
CA ILE A 115 -3.34 -4.86 7.77
C ILE A 115 -4.00 -3.88 6.80
N LEU A 116 -5.04 -4.36 6.13
CA LEU A 116 -5.94 -3.57 5.30
C LEU A 116 -7.29 -3.43 6.03
N THR A 117 -7.70 -2.20 6.30
CA THR A 117 -9.02 -1.88 6.86
C THR A 117 -9.84 -1.18 5.79
N LEU A 118 -10.99 -1.72 5.46
CA LEU A 118 -11.93 -1.24 4.47
C LEU A 118 -13.16 -0.70 5.16
N ILE A 119 -13.62 0.46 4.74
CA ILE A 119 -14.64 1.25 5.43
C ILE A 119 -15.63 1.76 4.40
N ASP A 120 -16.89 1.74 4.76
CA ASP A 120 -18.06 2.18 4.01
C ASP A 120 -18.30 1.35 2.74
N GLU A 121 -19.49 0.75 2.66
CA GLU A 121 -19.99 -0.01 1.52
C GLU A 121 -19.01 -1.12 1.06
N VAL A 122 -18.50 -1.89 2.01
CA VAL A 122 -17.58 -2.99 1.71
C VAL A 122 -18.35 -4.16 1.10
N VAL A 123 -17.94 -4.55 -0.11
CA VAL A 123 -18.47 -5.73 -0.81
C VAL A 123 -17.32 -6.67 -1.09
N VAL A 124 -17.44 -7.92 -0.64
CA VAL A 124 -16.49 -8.99 -0.95
C VAL A 124 -17.18 -9.99 -1.87
N MET A 125 -16.58 -10.27 -3.00
CA MET A 125 -17.11 -11.19 -4.01
C MET A 125 -16.13 -12.34 -4.21
N LYS A 126 -16.61 -13.57 -4.05
CA LYS A 126 -15.91 -14.81 -4.40
C LYS A 126 -16.59 -15.46 -5.61
N PRO A 127 -16.11 -15.23 -6.84
CA PRO A 127 -16.76 -15.74 -8.04
C PRO A 127 -16.85 -17.26 -8.10
N LYS A 128 -15.83 -17.96 -7.60
CA LYS A 128 -15.78 -19.41 -7.55
C LYS A 128 -16.97 -20.01 -6.77
N ASP A 129 -17.25 -19.42 -5.61
CA ASP A 129 -18.29 -19.90 -4.70
C ASP A 129 -19.65 -19.23 -4.98
N LYS A 130 -19.66 -18.26 -5.90
CA LYS A 130 -20.83 -17.38 -6.15
C LYS A 130 -21.36 -16.77 -4.85
N THR A 131 -20.43 -16.35 -4.00
CA THR A 131 -20.73 -15.80 -2.67
C THR A 131 -20.35 -14.34 -2.62
N GLU A 132 -21.26 -13.54 -2.09
CA GLU A 132 -21.10 -12.11 -1.85
C GLU A 132 -21.27 -11.81 -0.36
N LEU A 133 -20.43 -10.93 0.16
CA LEU A 133 -20.48 -10.48 1.55
C LEU A 133 -20.57 -8.95 1.55
N TYR A 134 -21.51 -8.42 2.33
CA TYR A 134 -21.76 -7.00 2.49
C TYR A 134 -21.55 -6.59 3.94
N THR A 135 -20.77 -5.54 4.17
CA THR A 135 -20.53 -4.98 5.50
C THR A 135 -20.07 -3.52 5.40
N ASP A 136 -20.09 -2.79 6.52
CA ASP A 136 -19.63 -1.40 6.57
C ASP A 136 -18.14 -1.30 6.96
N LEU A 137 -17.59 -2.33 7.60
CA LEU A 137 -16.21 -2.36 8.07
C LEU A 137 -15.63 -3.76 7.96
N LEU A 138 -14.49 -3.89 7.27
CA LEU A 138 -13.76 -5.15 7.15
C LEU A 138 -12.27 -4.90 7.39
N THR A 139 -11.68 -5.62 8.30
CA THR A 139 -10.22 -5.62 8.54
C THR A 139 -9.63 -6.95 8.09
N TYR A 140 -8.66 -6.90 7.18
CA TYR A 140 -7.94 -8.06 6.68
C TYR A 140 -6.47 -7.99 7.11
N ASN A 141 -5.99 -9.04 7.73
CA ASN A 141 -4.58 -9.21 8.09
C ASN A 141 -3.92 -10.22 7.14
N ASN A 142 -3.04 -9.73 6.26
CA ASN A 142 -2.41 -10.57 5.25
C ASN A 142 -1.38 -11.56 5.84
N ASN A 143 -0.81 -11.29 7.03
CA ASN A 143 0.14 -12.20 7.67
C ASN A 143 -0.55 -13.44 8.26
N THR A 144 -1.75 -13.25 8.79
CA THR A 144 -2.53 -14.32 9.45
C THR A 144 -3.62 -14.88 8.55
N HIS A 145 -3.88 -14.25 7.41
CA HIS A 145 -4.97 -14.57 6.50
C HIS A 145 -6.35 -14.55 7.16
N MET A 146 -6.52 -13.68 8.16
CA MET A 146 -7.76 -13.51 8.89
C MET A 146 -8.46 -12.21 8.48
N ALA A 147 -9.75 -12.31 8.18
CA ALA A 147 -10.62 -11.16 8.00
C ALA A 147 -11.61 -11.06 9.17
N TYR A 148 -11.88 -9.86 9.61
CA TYR A 148 -12.78 -9.55 10.71
C TYR A 148 -13.70 -8.40 10.38
N SER A 149 -15.02 -8.57 10.64
CA SER A 149 -16.01 -7.51 10.56
C SER A 149 -16.81 -7.44 11.87
N PRO A 150 -16.70 -6.36 12.65
CA PRO A 150 -17.42 -6.23 13.92
C PRO A 150 -18.89 -5.87 13.73
N GLY A 151 -19.24 -5.29 12.57
CA GLY A 151 -20.54 -4.73 12.26
C GLY A 151 -21.58 -5.75 11.84
N LYS A 152 -22.68 -5.21 11.28
CA LYS A 152 -23.67 -6.04 10.58
C LYS A 152 -23.04 -6.61 9.32
N THR A 153 -23.22 -7.87 9.10
CA THR A 153 -22.73 -8.57 7.92
C THR A 153 -23.84 -9.38 7.29
N GLN A 154 -23.93 -9.31 5.97
CA GLN A 154 -24.83 -10.11 5.16
C GLN A 154 -24.00 -10.93 4.18
N ILE A 155 -24.21 -12.22 4.14
CA ILE A 155 -23.58 -13.15 3.20
C ILE A 155 -24.67 -13.73 2.33
N ILE A 156 -24.49 -13.64 1.02
CA ILE A 156 -25.40 -14.18 0.01
C ILE A 156 -24.63 -15.21 -0.80
N GLY A 157 -25.10 -16.42 -0.87
CA GLY A 157 -24.54 -17.51 -1.65
C GLY A 157 -25.65 -18.32 -2.32
N GLN A 158 -25.29 -19.41 -2.99
CA GLN A 158 -26.17 -20.28 -3.78
C GLN A 158 -27.46 -20.70 -3.04
N GLY A 159 -28.48 -19.82 -3.04
CA GLY A 159 -29.75 -20.07 -2.36
C GLY A 159 -29.75 -19.89 -0.84
N VAL A 160 -28.67 -19.34 -0.29
CA VAL A 160 -28.52 -19.09 1.15
C VAL A 160 -28.26 -17.61 1.39
N GLU A 161 -28.99 -17.02 2.30
CA GLU A 161 -28.74 -15.67 2.80
C GLU A 161 -28.53 -15.74 4.31
N ILE A 162 -27.38 -15.29 4.78
CA ILE A 162 -27.03 -15.30 6.21
C ILE A 162 -26.80 -13.85 6.65
N ARG A 163 -27.41 -13.45 7.75
CA ARG A 163 -27.20 -12.13 8.37
C ARG A 163 -26.79 -12.31 9.82
N GLY A 164 -25.75 -11.59 10.22
CA GLY A 164 -25.23 -11.64 11.59
C GLY A 164 -24.35 -10.45 11.92
N ARG A 165 -23.48 -10.63 12.91
CA ARG A 165 -22.48 -9.65 13.35
C ARG A 165 -21.22 -10.39 13.77
N ASN A 166 -20.12 -9.64 13.97
CA ASN A 166 -18.84 -10.20 14.43
C ASN A 166 -18.40 -11.38 13.57
N LEU A 167 -18.25 -11.11 12.27
CA LEU A 167 -17.76 -12.11 11.33
C LEU A 167 -16.26 -12.27 11.46
N HIS A 168 -15.79 -13.48 11.62
CA HIS A 168 -14.40 -13.89 11.47
C HIS A 168 -14.29 -14.85 10.30
N VAL A 169 -13.35 -14.60 9.41
CA VAL A 169 -13.09 -15.44 8.24
C VAL A 169 -11.62 -15.81 8.22
N ASN A 170 -11.32 -17.10 8.13
CA ASN A 170 -9.99 -17.56 7.78
C ASN A 170 -9.96 -17.84 6.28
N THR A 171 -9.22 -17.04 5.51
CA THR A 171 -9.18 -17.14 4.05
C THR A 171 -8.38 -18.34 3.55
N MET A 172 -7.54 -18.95 4.40
CA MET A 172 -6.79 -20.17 4.04
C MET A 172 -7.62 -21.44 4.20
N THR A 173 -8.39 -21.53 5.29
CA THR A 173 -9.22 -22.70 5.58
C THR A 173 -10.65 -22.54 5.10
N GLU A 174 -11.00 -21.36 4.57
CA GLU A 174 -12.35 -20.98 4.11
C GLU A 174 -13.42 -21.14 5.20
N SER A 175 -13.02 -21.00 6.46
CA SER A 175 -13.94 -21.09 7.60
C SER A 175 -14.52 -19.73 7.94
N TYR A 176 -15.82 -19.71 8.20
CA TYR A 176 -16.59 -18.53 8.59
C TYR A 176 -17.17 -18.75 9.98
N ASP A 177 -16.90 -17.83 10.89
CA ASP A 177 -17.53 -17.79 12.20
C ASP A 177 -18.31 -16.49 12.30
N LEU A 178 -19.63 -16.60 12.51
CA LEU A 178 -20.54 -15.48 12.55
C LEU A 178 -21.25 -15.47 13.90
N GLY A 179 -21.03 -14.41 14.66
CA GLY A 179 -21.58 -14.22 15.98
C GLY A 179 -22.87 -13.41 16.01
N GLY A 180 -23.36 -13.17 17.22
CA GLY A 180 -24.57 -12.39 17.48
C GLY A 180 -25.86 -13.15 17.15
N ARG A 181 -26.94 -12.40 16.87
CA ARG A 181 -28.19 -13.01 16.42
C ARG A 181 -28.09 -13.32 14.92
N VAL A 182 -27.78 -14.56 14.60
CA VAL A 182 -27.70 -15.03 13.21
C VAL A 182 -29.08 -15.39 12.69
N ARG A 183 -29.37 -14.92 11.48
CA ARG A 183 -30.57 -15.28 10.70
C ARG A 183 -30.12 -15.89 9.40
N CYS A 184 -30.61 -17.10 9.11
CA CYS A 184 -30.37 -17.78 7.86
C CYS A 184 -31.70 -17.94 7.11
N LYS A 185 -31.70 -17.54 5.83
CA LYS A 185 -32.81 -17.74 4.92
C LYS A 185 -32.34 -18.67 3.80
N LEU A 186 -33.03 -19.78 3.64
CA LEU A 186 -32.78 -20.74 2.56
C LEU A 186 -33.83 -20.52 1.47
N THR A 187 -33.37 -20.35 0.23
CA THR A 187 -34.21 -20.17 -0.96
C THR A 187 -33.94 -21.32 -1.90
N GLY A 188 -35.00 -21.96 -2.41
CA GLY A 188 -34.85 -23.04 -3.43
C GLY A 188 -35.05 -24.45 -2.92
N PHE A 189 -35.42 -24.64 -1.67
CA PHE A 189 -35.96 -25.93 -1.22
C PHE A 189 -37.46 -25.97 -1.55
N SER A 190 -37.81 -26.55 -2.73
CA SER A 190 -39.17 -27.04 -2.92
C SER A 190 -39.32 -28.21 -1.96
N SER A 191 -40.24 -28.12 -1.00
CA SER A 191 -40.68 -29.28 -0.23
C SER A 191 -41.21 -30.33 -1.20
N PRO A 192 -40.89 -31.61 -1.05
CA PRO A 192 -41.42 -32.67 -1.90
C PRO A 192 -42.93 -32.79 -1.78
#